data_2aa895bb79a2c863531c07ad6a6aa5b6
#
_entry.id   2aa895bb79a2c863531c07ad6a6aa5b6
#
_cell.length_a   1.000
_cell.length_b   1.000
_cell.length_c   1.000
_cell.angle_alpha   90.00
_cell.angle_beta   90.00
_cell.angle_gamma   90.00
#
_symmetry.space_group_name_H-M   'P 1'
#
loop_
_entity.id
_entity.type
_entity.pdbx_description
1 polymer ?
#
loop_
_entity_poly.entity_id
_entity_poly.type
_entity_poly.pdbx_seq_one_letter_code
_entity_poly.pdbx_strand_id
1 'polypeptide(L)'
;MDRRGTLVGLAFVCATVGAVGITKMAAAEDGKKVPEVAYRLQVSMPVATAEKIVAAALQAGEEAKLLPLTVAVLDAGGNIVLIKRQDGSGNLRVDIAIGKAWGALGMGFSSRQIRDRLRERIAFQDSLAAASHGRFIPVPGGVLVLNAQNEVIGAVGVSGDASDKDEYAAITGVHAVNLASHPEKPADNWRDAGL
;
A
#
# COMPACT_ATOMS: atom_id res chain seq x y z
N MET A 1 16.70 -78.36 -35.80
CA MET A 1 15.38 -77.65 -35.67
C MET A 1 15.61 -76.59 -34.64
N ASP A 2 15.76 -75.39 -35.16
CA ASP A 2 16.30 -74.23 -34.46
C ASP A 2 15.13 -73.26 -34.19
N ARG A 3 14.94 -72.92 -32.91
CA ARG A 3 13.94 -71.90 -32.52
C ARG A 3 14.70 -70.69 -31.97
N ARG A 4 14.91 -69.72 -32.83
CA ARG A 4 15.39 -68.41 -32.40
C ARG A 4 14.24 -67.59 -31.82
N GLY A 5 14.23 -67.30 -30.54
CA GLY A 5 13.34 -66.40 -29.86
C GLY A 5 13.82 -64.98 -29.97
N THR A 6 12.98 -64.14 -30.51
CA THR A 6 13.24 -62.69 -30.65
C THR A 6 12.94 -61.98 -29.33
N LEU A 7 13.93 -61.36 -28.70
CA LEU A 7 13.75 -60.49 -27.57
C LEU A 7 13.25 -59.13 -28.06
N VAL A 8 12.06 -58.74 -27.63
CA VAL A 8 11.52 -57.37 -27.78
C VAL A 8 12.03 -56.53 -26.62
N GLY A 9 12.92 -55.59 -26.94
CA GLY A 9 13.43 -54.63 -25.97
C GLY A 9 12.38 -53.58 -25.62
N LEU A 10 11.99 -53.50 -24.36
CA LEU A 10 11.11 -52.47 -23.80
C LEU A 10 11.98 -51.25 -23.48
N ALA A 11 11.84 -50.20 -24.28
CA ALA A 11 12.50 -48.93 -23.99
C ALA A 11 11.77 -48.21 -22.86
N PHE A 12 12.43 -48.06 -21.72
CA PHE A 12 11.98 -47.17 -20.63
C PHE A 12 12.22 -45.72 -21.04
N VAL A 13 11.14 -45.00 -21.27
CA VAL A 13 11.16 -43.54 -21.40
C VAL A 13 11.30 -42.94 -20.00
N CYS A 14 12.50 -42.48 -19.69
CA CYS A 14 12.75 -41.71 -18.47
C CYS A 14 12.21 -40.28 -18.67
N ALA A 15 11.05 -39.98 -18.08
CA ALA A 15 10.51 -38.62 -18.03
C ALA A 15 11.37 -37.78 -17.07
N THR A 16 12.14 -36.87 -17.62
CA THR A 16 12.86 -35.84 -16.84
C THR A 16 11.83 -34.86 -16.27
N VAL A 17 11.60 -34.93 -14.96
CA VAL A 17 10.88 -33.94 -14.19
C VAL A 17 11.69 -32.64 -14.25
N GLY A 18 11.18 -31.65 -14.97
CA GLY A 18 11.77 -30.32 -15.05
C GLY A 18 11.83 -29.69 -13.66
N ALA A 19 13.02 -29.31 -13.25
CA ALA A 19 13.23 -28.53 -12.04
C ALA A 19 12.49 -27.18 -12.17
N VAL A 20 11.46 -26.98 -11.37
CA VAL A 20 10.83 -25.69 -11.17
C VAL A 20 11.88 -24.79 -10.54
N GLY A 21 12.41 -23.85 -11.35
CA GLY A 21 13.34 -22.85 -10.89
C GLY A 21 12.68 -21.97 -9.83
N ILE A 22 13.08 -22.13 -8.59
CA ILE A 22 12.77 -21.18 -7.51
C ILE A 22 13.52 -19.91 -7.84
N THR A 23 12.82 -18.94 -8.40
CA THR A 23 13.35 -17.61 -8.64
C THR A 23 13.70 -17.00 -7.28
N LYS A 24 14.99 -16.90 -6.99
CA LYS A 24 15.50 -16.21 -5.81
C LYS A 24 15.05 -14.77 -5.90
N MET A 25 14.08 -14.36 -5.06
CA MET A 25 13.76 -12.96 -4.87
C MET A 25 15.03 -12.22 -4.48
N ALA A 26 15.39 -11.20 -5.27
CA ALA A 26 16.52 -10.35 -4.98
C ALA A 26 16.34 -9.73 -3.60
N ALA A 27 17.22 -10.08 -2.67
CA ALA A 27 17.31 -9.42 -1.39
C ALA A 27 17.74 -7.97 -1.63
N ALA A 28 17.01 -7.03 -1.03
CA ALA A 28 17.41 -5.64 -1.01
C ALA A 28 18.82 -5.53 -0.43
N GLU A 29 19.75 -5.05 -1.25
CA GLU A 29 21.10 -4.70 -0.81
C GLU A 29 21.04 -3.46 0.08
N ASP A 30 21.09 -3.67 1.37
CA ASP A 30 21.62 -2.68 2.29
C ASP A 30 22.41 -3.44 3.37
N GLY A 31 23.73 -3.35 3.25
CA GLY A 31 24.71 -4.11 4.02
C GLY A 31 24.81 -3.78 5.52
N LYS A 32 23.75 -3.32 6.16
CA LYS A 32 23.65 -3.29 7.61
C LYS A 32 23.21 -4.66 8.12
N LYS A 33 24.16 -5.45 8.64
CA LYS A 33 23.83 -6.62 9.49
C LYS A 33 22.87 -6.18 10.59
N VAL A 34 21.58 -6.48 10.40
CA VAL A 34 20.64 -6.41 11.51
C VAL A 34 21.10 -7.44 12.53
N PRO A 35 21.25 -7.09 13.82
CA PRO A 35 21.61 -8.05 14.85
C PRO A 35 20.68 -9.25 14.76
N GLU A 36 21.23 -10.47 14.84
CA GLU A 36 20.49 -11.72 14.78
C GLU A 36 19.62 -11.85 16.05
N VAL A 37 18.43 -11.25 16.00
CA VAL A 37 17.46 -11.34 17.08
C VAL A 37 16.35 -12.28 16.61
N ALA A 38 16.33 -13.46 17.15
CA ALA A 38 15.40 -14.58 17.04
C ALA A 38 14.92 -14.93 15.61
N TYR A 39 14.04 -14.17 15.00
CA TYR A 39 13.47 -14.45 13.66
C TYR A 39 13.35 -13.18 12.83
N ARG A 40 13.57 -13.28 11.50
CA ARG A 40 13.32 -12.17 10.58
C ARG A 40 11.82 -12.03 10.36
N LEU A 41 11.29 -10.85 10.68
CA LEU A 41 9.92 -10.50 10.33
C LEU A 41 9.86 -10.13 8.85
N GLN A 42 8.75 -10.50 8.20
CA GLN A 42 8.47 -10.06 6.84
C GLN A 42 8.15 -8.56 6.85
N VAL A 43 8.84 -7.79 6.02
CA VAL A 43 8.63 -6.36 5.87
C VAL A 43 7.85 -6.13 4.58
N SER A 44 6.59 -5.69 4.67
CA SER A 44 5.78 -5.33 3.51
C SER A 44 6.03 -3.91 3.04
N MET A 45 6.31 -2.97 3.96
CA MET A 45 6.64 -1.58 3.67
C MET A 45 7.98 -1.21 4.34
N PRO A 46 9.11 -1.18 3.59
CA PRO A 46 10.39 -0.74 4.13
C PRO A 46 10.37 0.75 4.52
N VAL A 47 10.98 1.10 5.65
CA VAL A 47 11.02 2.49 6.13
C VAL A 47 11.66 3.43 5.11
N ALA A 48 12.71 3.02 4.41
CA ALA A 48 13.36 3.82 3.37
C ALA A 48 12.42 4.12 2.17
N THR A 49 11.49 3.22 1.85
CA THR A 49 10.44 3.46 0.86
C THR A 49 9.41 4.44 1.39
N ALA A 50 8.98 4.26 2.64
CA ALA A 50 8.04 5.16 3.32
C ALA A 50 8.59 6.60 3.41
N GLU A 51 9.87 6.78 3.71
CA GLU A 51 10.55 8.10 3.73
C GLU A 51 10.45 8.81 2.38
N LYS A 52 10.71 8.11 1.30
CA LYS A 52 10.62 8.66 -0.07
C LYS A 52 9.18 9.02 -0.44
N ILE A 53 8.21 8.16 -0.11
CA ILE A 53 6.78 8.42 -0.32
C ILE A 53 6.38 9.69 0.42
N VAL A 54 6.72 9.80 1.70
CA VAL A 54 6.38 10.96 2.53
C VAL A 54 7.01 12.22 2.00
N ALA A 55 8.31 12.20 1.64
CA ALA A 55 8.99 13.35 1.08
C ALA A 55 8.32 13.84 -0.22
N ALA A 56 8.02 12.93 -1.14
CA ALA A 56 7.38 13.26 -2.40
C ALA A 56 5.93 13.76 -2.23
N ALA A 57 5.17 13.16 -1.30
CA ALA A 57 3.80 13.62 -1.01
C ALA A 57 3.79 15.05 -0.45
N LEU A 58 4.70 15.38 0.47
CA LEU A 58 4.82 16.73 1.01
C LEU A 58 5.30 17.73 -0.03
N GLN A 59 6.27 17.36 -0.86
CA GLN A 59 6.73 18.19 -1.98
C GLN A 59 5.59 18.47 -2.97
N ALA A 60 4.80 17.47 -3.35
CA ALA A 60 3.63 17.65 -4.22
C ALA A 60 2.60 18.62 -3.62
N GLY A 61 2.40 18.56 -2.30
CA GLY A 61 1.55 19.50 -1.58
C GLY A 61 2.08 20.94 -1.66
N GLU A 62 3.36 21.14 -1.46
CA GLU A 62 4.02 22.46 -1.56
C GLU A 62 3.94 23.03 -2.98
N GLU A 63 4.24 22.23 -3.99
CA GLU A 63 4.15 22.63 -5.41
C GLU A 63 2.71 23.00 -5.82
N ALA A 64 1.72 22.26 -5.29
CA ALA A 64 0.30 22.55 -5.50
C ALA A 64 -0.26 23.67 -4.59
N LYS A 65 0.56 24.24 -3.70
CA LYS A 65 0.20 25.28 -2.72
C LYS A 65 -0.94 24.85 -1.79
N LEU A 66 -0.90 23.59 -1.34
CA LEU A 66 -1.85 23.07 -0.37
C LEU A 66 -1.56 23.61 1.03
N LEU A 67 -2.55 23.53 1.90
CA LEU A 67 -2.35 23.77 3.33
C LEU A 67 -1.35 22.76 3.92
N PRO A 68 -0.74 23.07 5.08
CA PRO A 68 0.23 22.16 5.70
C PRO A 68 -0.32 20.75 5.91
N LEU A 69 0.39 19.76 5.40
CA LEU A 69 -0.04 18.36 5.38
C LEU A 69 0.56 17.53 6.53
N THR A 70 -0.18 16.51 6.91
CA THR A 70 0.32 15.34 7.66
C THR A 70 0.20 14.11 6.77
N VAL A 71 1.30 13.35 6.66
CA VAL A 71 1.38 12.12 5.88
C VAL A 71 1.69 10.96 6.82
N ALA A 72 0.88 9.90 6.76
CA ALA A 72 1.10 8.65 7.47
C ALA A 72 1.27 7.50 6.47
N VAL A 73 2.29 6.66 6.68
CA VAL A 73 2.51 5.42 5.92
C VAL A 73 2.36 4.24 6.85
N LEU A 74 1.51 3.30 6.48
CA LEU A 74 1.25 2.06 7.21
C LEU A 74 1.74 0.86 6.39
N ASP A 75 2.16 -0.20 7.09
CA ASP A 75 2.41 -1.51 6.47
C ASP A 75 1.11 -2.25 6.11
N ALA A 76 1.20 -3.42 5.48
CA ALA A 76 0.02 -4.21 5.12
C ALA A 76 -0.80 -4.70 6.32
N GLY A 77 -0.21 -4.76 7.50
CA GLY A 77 -0.88 -5.09 8.76
C GLY A 77 -1.58 -3.90 9.43
N GLY A 78 -1.46 -2.70 8.85
CA GLY A 78 -2.02 -1.47 9.40
C GLY A 78 -1.19 -0.85 10.52
N ASN A 79 0.06 -1.29 10.70
CA ASN A 79 0.98 -0.70 11.67
C ASN A 79 1.66 0.53 11.09
N ILE A 80 1.95 1.50 11.94
CA ILE A 80 2.62 2.73 11.55
C ILE A 80 4.08 2.44 11.21
N VAL A 81 4.50 2.78 9.98
CA VAL A 81 5.89 2.76 9.54
C VAL A 81 6.52 4.13 9.71
N LEU A 82 5.80 5.18 9.26
CA LEU A 82 6.28 6.56 9.35
C LEU A 82 5.11 7.54 9.38
N ILE A 83 5.24 8.58 10.20
CA ILE A 83 4.37 9.75 10.17
C ILE A 83 5.24 11.00 10.11
N LYS A 84 4.89 11.93 9.23
CA LYS A 84 5.48 13.27 9.20
C LYS A 84 4.39 14.33 9.10
N ARG A 85 4.43 15.28 10.04
CA ARG A 85 3.52 16.42 10.11
C ARG A 85 4.30 17.69 9.81
N GLN A 86 3.86 18.49 8.84
CA GLN A 86 4.42 19.80 8.57
C GLN A 86 4.07 20.79 9.68
N ASP A 87 4.92 21.80 9.86
CA ASP A 87 4.63 22.94 10.72
C ASP A 87 3.34 23.62 10.27
N GLY A 88 2.47 23.94 11.23
CA GLY A 88 1.15 24.50 10.93
C GLY A 88 0.04 23.48 10.66
N SER A 89 0.34 22.22 10.41
CA SER A 89 -0.68 21.16 10.35
C SER A 89 -1.20 20.85 11.75
N GLY A 90 -2.53 20.83 11.93
CA GLY A 90 -3.17 20.61 13.23
C GLY A 90 -2.91 19.20 13.81
N ASN A 91 -3.01 19.06 15.13
CA ASN A 91 -2.77 17.78 15.81
C ASN A 91 -3.74 16.67 15.37
N LEU A 92 -5.02 16.99 15.15
CA LEU A 92 -6.04 16.04 14.69
C LEU A 92 -5.72 15.47 13.30
N ARG A 93 -4.92 16.18 12.49
CA ARG A 93 -4.54 15.71 11.14
C ARG A 93 -3.74 14.42 11.19
N VAL A 94 -3.05 14.14 12.30
CA VAL A 94 -2.33 12.87 12.52
C VAL A 94 -3.33 11.70 12.56
N ASP A 95 -4.35 11.80 13.40
CA ASP A 95 -5.36 10.74 13.55
C ASP A 95 -6.17 10.54 12.27
N ILE A 96 -6.50 11.65 11.59
CA ILE A 96 -7.23 11.61 10.31
C ILE A 96 -6.38 10.91 9.23
N ALA A 97 -5.11 11.24 9.09
CA ALA A 97 -4.22 10.61 8.12
C ALA A 97 -4.09 9.10 8.38
N ILE A 98 -3.85 8.71 9.65
CA ILE A 98 -3.84 7.30 10.05
C ILE A 98 -5.18 6.63 9.72
N GLY A 99 -6.29 7.25 10.10
CA GLY A 99 -7.63 6.68 9.91
C GLY A 99 -8.00 6.48 8.43
N LYS A 100 -7.60 7.40 7.54
CA LYS A 100 -7.76 7.26 6.10
C LYS A 100 -6.99 6.05 5.55
N ALA A 101 -5.69 5.93 5.90
CA ALA A 101 -4.86 4.80 5.48
C ALA A 101 -5.32 3.47 6.09
N TRP A 102 -5.62 3.46 7.37
CA TRP A 102 -6.06 2.27 8.10
C TRP A 102 -7.41 1.75 7.58
N GLY A 103 -8.35 2.66 7.33
CA GLY A 103 -9.65 2.32 6.74
C GLY A 103 -9.50 1.75 5.33
N ALA A 104 -8.59 2.29 4.52
CA ALA A 104 -8.30 1.78 3.18
C ALA A 104 -7.77 0.34 3.25
N LEU A 105 -6.82 0.04 4.13
CA LEU A 105 -6.32 -1.32 4.35
C LEU A 105 -7.41 -2.28 4.82
N GLY A 106 -8.16 -1.87 5.83
CA GLY A 106 -9.20 -2.71 6.43
C GLY A 106 -10.34 -3.09 5.49
N MET A 107 -10.62 -2.22 4.50
CA MET A 107 -11.68 -2.46 3.50
C MET A 107 -11.16 -2.97 2.16
N GLY A 108 -9.85 -2.93 1.92
CA GLY A 108 -9.24 -3.29 0.62
C GLY A 108 -9.57 -2.31 -0.51
N PHE A 109 -9.95 -1.07 -0.19
CA PHE A 109 -10.31 -0.02 -1.14
C PHE A 109 -9.72 1.33 -0.70
N SER A 110 -9.49 2.24 -1.66
CA SER A 110 -9.16 3.62 -1.27
C SER A 110 -10.28 4.26 -0.45
N SER A 111 -9.91 5.20 0.42
CA SER A 111 -10.91 5.89 1.25
C SER A 111 -11.93 6.69 0.43
N ARG A 112 -11.58 7.17 -0.79
CA ARG A 112 -12.54 7.73 -1.76
C ARG A 112 -13.58 6.70 -2.19
N GLN A 113 -13.15 5.51 -2.60
CA GLN A 113 -14.06 4.46 -3.02
C GLN A 113 -14.94 3.96 -1.86
N ILE A 114 -14.42 3.94 -0.65
CA ILE A 114 -15.21 3.63 0.56
C ILE A 114 -16.29 4.70 0.76
N ARG A 115 -15.94 5.99 0.72
CA ARG A 115 -16.91 7.10 0.79
C ARG A 115 -18.05 6.91 -0.21
N ASP A 116 -17.70 6.66 -1.47
CA ASP A 116 -18.68 6.58 -2.54
C ASP A 116 -19.62 5.36 -2.38
N ARG A 117 -19.09 4.21 -1.98
CA ARG A 117 -19.87 2.99 -1.73
C ARG A 117 -20.78 3.09 -0.51
N LEU A 118 -20.41 3.88 0.49
CA LEU A 118 -21.13 3.99 1.75
C LEU A 118 -22.00 5.25 1.85
N ARG A 119 -22.05 6.09 0.81
CA ARG A 119 -22.78 7.37 0.83
C ARG A 119 -24.18 7.27 1.35
N GLU A 120 -24.92 6.23 0.95
CA GLU A 120 -26.33 5.99 1.34
C GLU A 120 -26.45 5.03 2.54
N ARG A 121 -25.35 4.67 3.19
CA ARG A 121 -25.30 3.62 4.22
C ARG A 121 -24.78 4.15 5.56
N ILE A 122 -25.38 5.22 6.06
CA ILE A 122 -24.91 5.93 7.26
C ILE A 122 -24.84 4.99 8.49
N ALA A 123 -25.88 4.18 8.75
CA ALA A 123 -25.87 3.23 9.88
C ALA A 123 -24.71 2.23 9.80
N PHE A 124 -24.29 1.86 8.58
CA PHE A 124 -23.14 0.98 8.41
C PHE A 124 -21.82 1.73 8.61
N GLN A 125 -21.72 2.98 8.17
CA GLN A 125 -20.55 3.83 8.46
C GLN A 125 -20.35 4.00 9.97
N ASP A 126 -21.43 4.26 10.72
CA ASP A 126 -21.39 4.40 12.19
C ASP A 126 -20.94 3.09 12.86
N SER A 127 -21.44 1.95 12.35
CA SER A 127 -21.03 0.62 12.84
C SER A 127 -19.55 0.36 12.58
N LEU A 128 -19.02 0.75 11.40
CA LEU A 128 -17.59 0.62 11.08
C LEU A 128 -16.75 1.55 11.95
N ALA A 129 -17.19 2.79 12.19
CA ALA A 129 -16.51 3.72 13.07
C ALA A 129 -16.40 3.16 14.49
N ALA A 130 -17.50 2.58 15.02
CA ALA A 130 -17.52 1.93 16.33
C ALA A 130 -16.60 0.69 16.38
N ALA A 131 -16.70 -0.21 15.39
CA ALA A 131 -15.91 -1.43 15.31
C ALA A 131 -14.39 -1.14 15.18
N SER A 132 -14.04 -0.03 14.56
CA SER A 132 -12.65 0.41 14.37
C SER A 132 -12.10 1.24 15.54
N HIS A 133 -12.87 1.42 16.61
CA HIS A 133 -12.52 2.33 17.72
C HIS A 133 -12.17 3.76 17.24
N GLY A 134 -12.94 4.29 16.30
CA GLY A 134 -12.76 5.61 15.71
C GLY A 134 -11.67 5.73 14.64
N ARG A 135 -10.95 4.65 14.32
CA ARG A 135 -9.88 4.68 13.30
C ARG A 135 -10.36 4.61 11.84
N PHE A 136 -11.66 4.62 11.59
CA PHE A 136 -12.23 4.55 10.25
C PHE A 136 -12.64 5.94 9.77
N ILE A 137 -11.91 6.47 8.79
CA ILE A 137 -12.15 7.80 8.21
C ILE A 137 -12.39 7.65 6.68
N PRO A 138 -13.67 7.51 6.25
CA PRO A 138 -14.02 7.23 4.85
C PRO A 138 -14.11 8.51 4.01
N VAL A 139 -13.03 9.29 3.94
CA VAL A 139 -12.92 10.47 3.07
C VAL A 139 -11.61 10.40 2.28
N PRO A 140 -11.52 10.96 1.04
CA PRO A 140 -10.34 10.85 0.19
C PRO A 140 -9.03 11.22 0.88
N GLY A 141 -7.94 10.62 0.45
CA GLY A 141 -6.61 10.82 1.02
C GLY A 141 -6.01 9.55 1.64
N GLY A 142 -6.78 8.45 1.73
CA GLY A 142 -6.28 7.11 2.06
C GLY A 142 -6.11 6.29 0.79
N VAL A 143 -4.87 5.93 0.46
CA VAL A 143 -4.45 5.34 -0.81
C VAL A 143 -3.72 4.04 -0.53
N LEU A 144 -4.14 2.93 -1.15
CA LEU A 144 -3.43 1.66 -1.07
C LEU A 144 -2.15 1.72 -1.90
N VAL A 145 -1.09 1.10 -1.40
CA VAL A 145 0.19 0.93 -2.09
C VAL A 145 0.30 -0.50 -2.57
N LEU A 146 0.56 -0.68 -3.87
CA LEU A 146 0.58 -1.98 -4.51
C LEU A 146 1.97 -2.31 -5.05
N ASN A 147 2.36 -3.59 -4.96
CA ASN A 147 3.56 -4.11 -5.60
C ASN A 147 3.32 -4.47 -7.09
N ALA A 148 4.33 -4.96 -7.77
CA ALA A 148 4.25 -5.37 -9.18
C ALA A 148 3.28 -6.54 -9.44
N GLN A 149 2.88 -7.28 -8.41
CA GLN A 149 1.91 -8.37 -8.47
C GLN A 149 0.49 -7.92 -8.14
N ASN A 150 0.25 -6.60 -7.99
CA ASN A 150 -1.01 -6.00 -7.53
C ASN A 150 -1.44 -6.43 -6.10
N GLU A 151 -0.48 -6.78 -5.27
CA GLU A 151 -0.74 -7.07 -3.87
C GLU A 151 -0.56 -5.81 -3.02
N VAL A 152 -1.42 -5.63 -2.02
CA VAL A 152 -1.34 -4.50 -1.09
C VAL A 152 -0.17 -4.72 -0.14
N ILE A 153 0.83 -3.82 -0.21
CA ILE A 153 2.01 -3.83 0.67
C ILE A 153 1.94 -2.78 1.78
N GLY A 154 0.95 -1.91 1.73
CA GLY A 154 0.72 -0.87 2.72
C GLY A 154 -0.30 0.16 2.25
N ALA A 155 -0.41 1.24 3.00
CA ALA A 155 -1.22 2.40 2.61
C ALA A 155 -0.60 3.72 3.04
N VAL A 156 -0.96 4.77 2.29
CA VAL A 156 -0.62 6.16 2.62
C VAL A 156 -1.89 6.90 2.97
N GLY A 157 -1.85 7.65 4.06
CA GLY A 157 -2.91 8.58 4.43
C GLY A 157 -2.39 10.00 4.50
N VAL A 158 -3.10 10.93 3.89
CA VAL A 158 -2.77 12.36 3.93
C VAL A 158 -3.95 13.14 4.49
N SER A 159 -3.64 14.14 5.31
CA SER A 159 -4.62 15.09 5.85
C SER A 159 -4.00 16.47 6.05
N GLY A 160 -4.70 17.50 5.59
CA GLY A 160 -4.27 18.90 5.75
C GLY A 160 -5.15 19.89 5.02
N ASP A 161 -5.49 19.61 3.78
CA ASP A 161 -6.35 20.43 2.91
C ASP A 161 -7.70 19.73 2.66
N ALA A 162 -8.41 20.13 1.61
CA ALA A 162 -9.58 19.41 1.11
C ALA A 162 -9.21 17.96 0.73
N SER A 163 -10.10 17.03 1.02
CA SER A 163 -9.79 15.60 0.95
C SER A 163 -9.29 15.12 -0.41
N ASP A 164 -9.80 15.66 -1.51
CA ASP A 164 -9.35 15.29 -2.86
C ASP A 164 -7.93 15.81 -3.16
N LYS A 165 -7.52 16.94 -2.55
CA LYS A 165 -6.15 17.46 -2.58
C LYS A 165 -5.20 16.61 -1.73
N ASP A 166 -5.66 16.15 -0.56
CA ASP A 166 -4.93 15.19 0.26
C ASP A 166 -4.64 13.90 -0.52
N GLU A 167 -5.65 13.39 -1.27
CA GLU A 167 -5.50 12.20 -2.09
C GLU A 167 -4.51 12.41 -3.25
N TYR A 168 -4.54 13.57 -3.92
CA TYR A 168 -3.55 13.92 -4.93
C TYR A 168 -2.12 13.81 -4.40
N ALA A 169 -1.86 14.38 -3.23
CA ALA A 169 -0.54 14.32 -2.60
C ALA A 169 -0.15 12.87 -2.26
N ALA A 170 -1.07 12.07 -1.72
CA ALA A 170 -0.84 10.67 -1.41
C ALA A 170 -0.47 9.84 -2.66
N ILE A 171 -1.24 9.96 -3.75
CA ILE A 171 -1.00 9.24 -5.01
C ILE A 171 0.35 9.64 -5.60
N THR A 172 0.65 10.94 -5.64
CA THR A 172 1.92 11.47 -6.16
C THR A 172 3.10 10.91 -5.36
N GLY A 173 2.99 10.84 -4.04
CA GLY A 173 3.99 10.24 -3.17
C GLY A 173 4.27 8.77 -3.50
N VAL A 174 3.22 7.95 -3.69
CA VAL A 174 3.36 6.54 -4.05
C VAL A 174 4.01 6.37 -5.42
N HIS A 175 3.59 7.14 -6.42
CA HIS A 175 4.13 7.04 -7.77
C HIS A 175 5.60 7.47 -7.87
N ALA A 176 6.05 8.38 -7.01
CA ALA A 176 7.45 8.83 -6.98
C ALA A 176 8.47 7.72 -6.65
N VAL A 177 8.01 6.59 -6.09
CA VAL A 177 8.84 5.43 -5.80
C VAL A 177 8.59 4.26 -6.76
N ASN A 178 7.96 4.50 -7.92
CA ASN A 178 7.59 3.51 -8.93
C ASN A 178 6.70 2.37 -8.42
N LEU A 179 5.86 2.64 -7.44
CA LEU A 179 4.82 1.73 -6.95
C LEU A 179 3.46 2.13 -7.54
N ALA A 180 2.60 1.15 -7.73
CA ALA A 180 1.22 1.39 -8.12
C ALA A 180 0.38 1.80 -6.91
N SER A 181 -0.68 2.56 -7.17
CA SER A 181 -1.60 3.01 -6.13
C SER A 181 -3.05 2.67 -6.46
N HIS A 182 -3.88 2.54 -5.43
CA HIS A 182 -5.32 2.55 -5.60
C HIS A 182 -5.96 3.63 -4.70
N PRO A 183 -6.58 4.66 -5.31
CA PRO A 183 -6.84 4.81 -6.74
C PRO A 183 -5.55 5.11 -7.52
N GLU A 184 -5.56 4.80 -8.82
CA GLU A 184 -4.44 5.06 -9.71
C GLU A 184 -4.24 6.55 -9.99
N LYS A 185 -5.36 7.29 -10.05
CA LYS A 185 -5.36 8.73 -10.38
C LYS A 185 -6.18 9.52 -9.36
N PRO A 186 -5.79 10.76 -9.07
CA PRO A 186 -6.63 11.65 -8.28
C PRO A 186 -7.96 11.93 -9.00
N ALA A 187 -8.94 12.48 -8.29
CA ALA A 187 -10.18 12.95 -8.91
C ALA A 187 -9.87 14.04 -9.95
N ASP A 188 -10.58 14.05 -11.10
CA ASP A 188 -10.29 14.98 -12.22
C ASP A 188 -10.34 16.46 -11.78
N ASN A 189 -11.25 16.77 -10.86
CA ASN A 189 -11.48 18.11 -10.33
C ASN A 189 -10.82 18.36 -8.95
N TRP A 190 -9.81 17.61 -8.58
CA TRP A 190 -9.20 17.69 -7.24
C TRP A 190 -8.71 19.10 -6.88
N ARG A 191 -8.28 19.91 -7.88
CA ARG A 191 -7.79 21.26 -7.66
C ARG A 191 -8.90 22.22 -7.19
N ASP A 192 -10.14 21.98 -7.62
CA ASP A 192 -11.29 22.82 -7.34
C ASP A 192 -11.96 22.47 -6.00
N ALA A 193 -11.49 21.38 -5.35
CA ALA A 193 -12.02 20.97 -4.06
C ALA A 193 -11.75 22.04 -3.00
N GLY A 194 -12.81 22.45 -2.30
CA GLY A 194 -12.78 23.37 -1.15
C GLY A 194 -12.89 22.63 0.18
N LEU A 195 -12.47 23.32 1.25
CA LEU A 195 -12.69 22.86 2.64
C LEU A 195 -14.15 23.07 3.05
#